data_b0d8b9e213458c96f722cc9384fe30ed
#
_entry.id   b0d8b9e213458c96f722cc9384fe30ed
#
_cell.length_a   1.000
_cell.length_b   1.000
_cell.length_c   1.000
_cell.angle_alpha   90.00
_cell.angle_beta   90.00
_cell.angle_gamma   90.00
#
_symmetry.space_group_name_H-M   'P 1'
#
loop_
_entity.id
_entity.type
_entity.pdbx_description
1 polymer ?
#
loop_
_entity_poly.entity_id
_entity_poly.type
_entity_poly.pdbx_seq_one_letter_code
_entity_poly.pdbx_strand_id
1 'polypeptide(L)'
;MSKKRILTGDRPTGKLHLGHYTGSLRNRVALQNTGEYDMYIMIADQQALTDNAKDPQKIINSVMEVTMDYLSVGLDPEKVNIFIQSQIPELAELTVYYLNLVSVARLQRNPTVKEEIKQKSFGGEGVPAGFFVYPVSQAADITAFKADLVPVGNDQKPMLEQAREVVRSFNNTYGEVLVEPEGMYPEGIEGRMPGIDGKAKMSKSLGNAIYLSDDEETVKKKVMSMYTDPNHIRVEDPGNVENNTVFTYLDAFYKDKEHLEELKAHYRRGGLGDVKLKRLLIKVLEEELAPIRARRKELEENKEYLYEVLRKGSENARKVAAQTLSEVREAMGIEYFKGIEKATEVEVLTLSEEREVKGI
;
A
#
# COMPACT_ATOMS: atom_id res chain seq x y z
N MET A 1 -3.86 -13.71 -23.89
CA MET A 1 -4.59 -13.61 -22.61
C MET A 1 -4.34 -12.22 -22.06
N SER A 2 -5.34 -11.59 -21.44
CA SER A 2 -5.14 -10.33 -20.71
C SER A 2 -4.18 -10.56 -19.53
N LYS A 3 -3.34 -9.55 -19.20
CA LYS A 3 -2.49 -9.63 -18.00
C LYS A 3 -3.37 -9.69 -16.76
N LYS A 4 -2.92 -10.45 -15.74
CA LYS A 4 -3.55 -10.40 -14.42
C LYS A 4 -3.37 -9.02 -13.80
N ARG A 5 -4.41 -8.52 -13.15
CA ARG A 5 -4.36 -7.22 -12.46
C ARG A 5 -3.91 -7.36 -11.03
N ILE A 6 -3.02 -6.44 -10.65
CA ILE A 6 -2.57 -6.30 -9.27
C ILE A 6 -3.06 -4.95 -8.74
N LEU A 7 -3.71 -4.95 -7.58
CA LEU A 7 -3.91 -3.75 -6.77
C LEU A 7 -3.08 -3.85 -5.50
N THR A 8 -2.35 -2.80 -5.21
CA THR A 8 -1.63 -2.62 -3.95
C THR A 8 -1.56 -1.14 -3.61
N GLY A 9 -1.16 -0.78 -2.40
CA GLY A 9 -1.04 0.63 -2.03
C GLY A 9 -0.63 0.83 -0.59
N ASP A 10 -0.44 2.09 -0.21
CA ASP A 10 -0.12 2.50 1.14
C ASP A 10 -0.94 3.72 1.56
N ARG A 11 -1.24 3.80 2.85
CA ARG A 11 -1.84 5.01 3.45
C ARG A 11 -0.78 6.10 3.57
N PRO A 12 -1.01 7.31 3.02
CA PRO A 12 -0.06 8.41 3.10
C PRO A 12 -0.07 9.05 4.51
N THR A 13 0.63 8.45 5.45
CA THR A 13 0.75 8.91 6.84
C THR A 13 2.16 9.38 7.18
N GLY A 14 2.94 9.81 6.19
CA GLY A 14 4.33 10.24 6.25
C GLY A 14 5.24 9.40 5.36
N LYS A 15 6.53 9.71 5.38
CA LYS A 15 7.60 9.04 4.62
C LYS A 15 7.60 7.53 4.84
N LEU A 16 8.04 6.77 3.83
CA LEU A 16 8.16 5.31 3.94
C LEU A 16 9.53 4.93 4.56
N HIS A 17 9.56 3.79 5.22
CA HIS A 17 10.74 3.29 5.94
C HIS A 17 11.14 1.90 5.43
N LEU A 18 12.29 1.38 5.89
CA LEU A 18 12.83 0.09 5.47
C LEU A 18 11.85 -1.07 5.63
N GLY A 19 10.96 -1.02 6.62
CA GLY A 19 9.90 -2.04 6.78
C GLY A 19 8.86 -2.05 5.65
N HIS A 20 8.53 -0.88 5.03
CA HIS A 20 7.72 -0.83 3.81
C HIS A 20 8.53 -1.34 2.60
N TYR A 21 9.81 -1.00 2.57
CA TYR A 21 10.70 -1.37 1.49
C TYR A 21 10.85 -2.89 1.36
N THR A 22 11.24 -3.56 2.45
CA THR A 22 11.39 -5.02 2.45
C THR A 22 10.06 -5.75 2.37
N GLY A 23 9.04 -5.28 3.08
CA GLY A 23 7.75 -5.95 3.17
C GLY A 23 6.86 -5.79 1.93
N SER A 24 7.12 -4.80 1.07
CA SER A 24 6.22 -4.48 -0.04
C SER A 24 6.91 -3.91 -1.26
N LEU A 25 7.68 -2.80 -1.14
CA LEU A 25 8.13 -2.05 -2.30
C LEU A 25 9.10 -2.82 -3.20
N ARG A 26 10.04 -3.58 -2.62
CA ARG A 26 10.93 -4.48 -3.39
C ARG A 26 10.15 -5.45 -4.27
N ASN A 27 9.12 -6.06 -3.69
CA ASN A 27 8.27 -7.01 -4.42
C ASN A 27 7.47 -6.32 -5.52
N ARG A 28 6.94 -5.10 -5.28
CA ARG A 28 6.24 -4.32 -6.31
C ARG A 28 7.15 -4.01 -7.50
N VAL A 29 8.38 -3.60 -7.25
CA VAL A 29 9.38 -3.35 -8.30
C VAL A 29 9.74 -4.64 -9.04
N ALA A 30 9.90 -5.76 -8.33
CA ALA A 30 10.14 -7.06 -8.95
C ALA A 30 8.98 -7.49 -9.86
N LEU A 31 7.74 -7.41 -9.40
CA LEU A 31 6.52 -7.72 -10.18
C LEU A 31 6.40 -6.82 -11.40
N GLN A 32 6.61 -5.52 -11.24
CA GLN A 32 6.66 -4.56 -12.36
C GLN A 32 7.64 -5.00 -13.45
N ASN A 33 8.83 -5.42 -13.04
CA ASN A 33 9.92 -5.75 -13.98
C ASN A 33 9.72 -7.09 -14.72
N THR A 34 8.80 -7.95 -14.25
CA THR A 34 8.40 -9.14 -15.03
C THR A 34 7.63 -8.75 -16.29
N GLY A 35 6.92 -7.62 -16.27
CA GLY A 35 6.05 -7.20 -17.36
C GLY A 35 4.78 -8.06 -17.54
N GLU A 36 4.52 -8.99 -16.62
CA GLU A 36 3.40 -9.96 -16.71
C GLU A 36 2.08 -9.41 -16.18
N TYR A 37 2.12 -8.33 -15.39
CA TYR A 37 0.97 -7.79 -14.66
C TYR A 37 0.55 -6.40 -15.16
N ASP A 38 -0.76 -6.12 -15.03
CA ASP A 38 -1.35 -4.77 -15.11
C ASP A 38 -1.49 -4.25 -13.67
N MET A 39 -0.60 -3.30 -13.28
CA MET A 39 -0.43 -2.93 -11.88
C MET A 39 -1.04 -1.56 -11.56
N TYR A 40 -1.85 -1.53 -10.52
CA TYR A 40 -2.45 -0.34 -9.93
C TYR A 40 -1.90 -0.15 -8.52
N ILE A 41 -1.23 0.99 -8.29
CA ILE A 41 -0.59 1.32 -7.01
C ILE A 41 -1.26 2.55 -6.41
N MET A 42 -2.04 2.32 -5.39
CA MET A 42 -2.91 3.31 -4.77
C MET A 42 -2.21 4.04 -3.64
N ILE A 43 -2.34 5.36 -3.62
CA ILE A 43 -2.08 6.19 -2.45
C ILE A 43 -3.43 6.42 -1.76
N ALA A 44 -3.67 5.72 -0.67
CA ALA A 44 -4.96 5.59 0.00
C ALA A 44 -5.22 6.76 0.97
N ASP A 45 -5.41 7.95 0.42
CA ASP A 45 -5.59 9.20 1.18
C ASP A 45 -6.94 9.25 1.92
N GLN A 46 -8.04 8.82 1.31
CA GLN A 46 -9.35 8.71 1.98
C GLN A 46 -9.29 7.73 3.16
N GLN A 47 -8.61 6.60 2.98
CA GLN A 47 -8.40 5.65 4.06
C GLN A 47 -7.54 6.24 5.18
N ALA A 48 -6.53 7.04 4.84
CA ALA A 48 -5.70 7.71 5.84
C ALA A 48 -6.48 8.75 6.65
N LEU A 49 -7.51 9.37 6.09
CA LEU A 49 -8.37 10.33 6.78
C LEU A 49 -9.25 9.68 7.85
N THR A 50 -9.51 8.38 7.81
CA THR A 50 -10.41 7.69 8.77
C THR A 50 -9.96 7.83 10.23
N ASP A 51 -8.65 8.02 10.45
CA ASP A 51 -8.05 8.24 11.76
C ASP A 51 -7.16 9.51 11.83
N ASN A 52 -7.16 10.34 10.77
CA ASN A 52 -6.45 11.62 10.70
C ASN A 52 -7.36 12.76 10.22
N ALA A 53 -8.68 12.66 10.39
CA ALA A 53 -9.64 13.67 9.91
C ALA A 53 -9.38 15.08 10.44
N LYS A 54 -8.80 15.19 11.65
CA LYS A 54 -8.48 16.47 12.29
C LYS A 54 -7.17 17.11 11.78
N ASP A 55 -6.37 16.38 10.99
CA ASP A 55 -5.10 16.85 10.41
C ASP A 55 -5.00 16.47 8.92
N PRO A 56 -5.85 17.04 8.05
CA PRO A 56 -5.82 16.73 6.62
C PRO A 56 -4.53 17.19 5.94
N GLN A 57 -3.87 18.24 6.46
CA GLN A 57 -2.63 18.74 5.89
C GLN A 57 -1.50 17.72 5.97
N LYS A 58 -1.45 16.94 7.04
CA LYS A 58 -0.52 15.82 7.17
C LYS A 58 -0.70 14.82 6.02
N ILE A 59 -1.94 14.49 5.67
CA ILE A 59 -2.23 13.54 4.59
C ILE A 59 -1.84 14.14 3.23
N ILE A 60 -2.23 15.38 2.95
CA ILE A 60 -1.88 16.09 1.71
C ILE A 60 -0.36 16.09 1.50
N ASN A 61 0.41 16.48 2.52
CA ASN A 61 1.86 16.49 2.45
C ASN A 61 2.43 15.08 2.24
N SER A 62 1.83 14.07 2.89
CA SER A 62 2.28 12.69 2.82
C SER A 62 2.03 12.03 1.46
N VAL A 63 1.03 12.48 0.69
CA VAL A 63 0.81 12.01 -0.70
C VAL A 63 2.06 12.23 -1.54
N MET A 64 2.63 13.44 -1.49
CA MET A 64 3.84 13.76 -2.25
C MET A 64 5.06 13.00 -1.74
N GLU A 65 5.21 12.84 -0.42
CA GLU A 65 6.30 12.06 0.19
C GLU A 65 6.28 10.60 -0.25
N VAL A 66 5.08 9.97 -0.24
CA VAL A 66 4.91 8.57 -0.67
C VAL A 66 5.15 8.43 -2.18
N THR A 67 4.70 9.39 -2.98
CA THR A 67 4.95 9.40 -4.43
C THR A 67 6.45 9.43 -4.73
N MET A 68 7.19 10.31 -4.05
CA MET A 68 8.65 10.38 -4.19
C MET A 68 9.32 9.07 -3.75
N ASP A 69 8.88 8.48 -2.65
CA ASP A 69 9.41 7.19 -2.18
C ASP A 69 9.14 6.07 -3.20
N TYR A 70 7.95 5.99 -3.78
CA TYR A 70 7.60 5.01 -4.83
C TYR A 70 8.51 5.11 -6.05
N LEU A 71 8.67 6.31 -6.59
CA LEU A 71 9.52 6.54 -7.77
C LEU A 71 10.99 6.32 -7.44
N SER A 72 11.43 6.70 -6.24
CA SER A 72 12.83 6.57 -5.81
C SER A 72 13.27 5.12 -5.67
N VAL A 73 12.39 4.22 -5.24
CA VAL A 73 12.70 2.78 -5.16
C VAL A 73 12.66 2.07 -6.51
N GLY A 74 12.21 2.75 -7.58
CA GLY A 74 12.25 2.23 -8.96
C GLY A 74 10.89 1.82 -9.53
N LEU A 75 9.78 2.23 -8.91
CA LEU A 75 8.48 2.13 -9.58
C LEU A 75 8.44 3.12 -10.76
N ASP A 76 8.10 2.60 -11.93
CA ASP A 76 8.12 3.31 -13.20
C ASP A 76 6.68 3.63 -13.65
N PRO A 77 6.28 4.92 -13.69
CA PRO A 77 4.92 5.30 -14.04
C PRO A 77 4.52 5.01 -15.49
N GLU A 78 5.48 4.66 -16.35
CA GLU A 78 5.18 4.16 -17.70
C GLU A 78 4.83 2.66 -17.73
N LYS A 79 5.10 1.94 -16.62
CA LYS A 79 4.82 0.49 -16.49
C LYS A 79 3.67 0.20 -15.54
N VAL A 80 3.42 1.10 -14.58
CA VAL A 80 2.39 0.92 -13.54
C VAL A 80 1.56 2.18 -13.38
N ASN A 81 0.31 2.05 -12.93
CA ASN A 81 -0.57 3.18 -12.65
C ASN A 81 -0.45 3.57 -11.18
N ILE A 82 0.25 4.68 -10.88
CA ILE A 82 0.32 5.26 -9.52
C ILE A 82 -0.79 6.32 -9.41
N PHE A 83 -1.73 6.15 -8.48
CA PHE A 83 -2.90 7.01 -8.39
C PHE A 83 -3.31 7.35 -6.97
N ILE A 84 -4.11 8.40 -6.81
CA ILE A 84 -4.65 8.87 -5.53
C ILE A 84 -6.08 8.35 -5.39
N GLN A 85 -6.41 7.70 -4.28
CA GLN A 85 -7.71 7.10 -4.00
C GLN A 85 -8.86 8.10 -4.15
N SER A 86 -8.72 9.30 -3.59
CA SER A 86 -9.76 10.35 -3.64
C SER A 86 -10.04 10.88 -5.06
N GLN A 87 -9.16 10.61 -6.03
CA GLN A 87 -9.38 10.99 -7.42
C GLN A 87 -10.25 9.98 -8.19
N ILE A 88 -10.71 8.92 -7.52
CA ILE A 88 -11.57 7.86 -8.08
C ILE A 88 -12.91 7.87 -7.33
N PRO A 89 -13.84 8.79 -7.64
CA PRO A 89 -15.11 8.91 -6.93
C PRO A 89 -15.97 7.65 -7.01
N GLU A 90 -15.78 6.83 -8.01
CA GLU A 90 -16.46 5.55 -8.22
C GLU A 90 -16.29 4.59 -7.02
N LEU A 91 -15.18 4.69 -6.28
CA LEU A 91 -14.92 3.87 -5.10
C LEU A 91 -15.90 4.18 -3.95
N ALA A 92 -16.29 5.45 -3.81
CA ALA A 92 -17.25 5.85 -2.79
C ALA A 92 -18.65 5.28 -3.09
N GLU A 93 -19.06 5.28 -4.33
CA GLU A 93 -20.35 4.72 -4.75
C GLU A 93 -20.39 3.19 -4.58
N LEU A 94 -19.35 2.48 -5.03
CA LEU A 94 -19.20 1.04 -4.79
C LEU A 94 -19.25 0.71 -3.29
N THR A 95 -18.58 1.51 -2.46
CA THR A 95 -18.62 1.35 -1.00
C THR A 95 -20.07 1.42 -0.47
N VAL A 96 -20.86 2.37 -0.94
CA VAL A 96 -22.28 2.50 -0.52
C VAL A 96 -23.07 1.25 -0.90
N TYR A 97 -22.90 0.71 -2.09
CA TYR A 97 -23.56 -0.51 -2.52
C TYR A 97 -23.16 -1.71 -1.67
N TYR A 98 -21.87 -1.86 -1.38
CA TYR A 98 -21.33 -2.97 -0.58
C TYR A 98 -21.71 -2.90 0.90
N LEU A 99 -21.93 -1.70 1.45
CA LEU A 99 -22.46 -1.55 2.81
C LEU A 99 -23.82 -2.21 3.01
N ASN A 100 -24.63 -2.36 1.95
CA ASN A 100 -25.90 -3.06 2.01
C ASN A 100 -25.75 -4.60 1.99
N LEU A 101 -24.54 -5.11 1.71
CA LEU A 101 -24.24 -6.55 1.64
C LEU A 101 -23.50 -7.07 2.89
N VAL A 102 -23.12 -6.16 3.82
CA VAL A 102 -22.32 -6.49 5.01
C VAL A 102 -23.03 -6.06 6.27
N SER A 103 -23.27 -6.99 7.20
CA SER A 103 -23.89 -6.65 8.47
C SER A 103 -22.93 -5.97 9.43
N VAL A 104 -23.45 -5.08 10.31
CA VAL A 104 -22.70 -4.46 11.41
C VAL A 104 -22.04 -5.53 12.29
N ALA A 105 -22.75 -6.62 12.60
CA ALA A 105 -22.21 -7.72 13.38
C ALA A 105 -21.00 -8.41 12.71
N ARG A 106 -20.95 -8.46 11.37
CA ARG A 106 -19.80 -9.00 10.63
C ARG A 106 -18.59 -8.08 10.76
N LEU A 107 -18.77 -6.77 10.61
CA LEU A 107 -17.69 -5.77 10.79
C LEU A 107 -17.15 -5.80 12.22
N GLN A 108 -18.01 -5.87 13.23
CA GLN A 108 -17.60 -5.99 14.62
C GLN A 108 -16.76 -7.24 14.93
N ARG A 109 -16.90 -8.31 14.16
CA ARG A 109 -16.13 -9.55 14.32
C ARG A 109 -14.78 -9.54 13.60
N ASN A 110 -14.52 -8.57 12.71
CA ASN A 110 -13.24 -8.51 11.99
C ASN A 110 -12.07 -8.35 12.97
N PRO A 111 -11.10 -9.30 13.01
CA PRO A 111 -10.04 -9.28 14.02
C PRO A 111 -9.07 -8.12 13.83
N THR A 112 -8.78 -7.71 12.60
CA THR A 112 -7.89 -6.57 12.28
C THR A 112 -8.49 -5.28 12.81
N VAL A 113 -9.78 -5.01 12.53
CA VAL A 113 -10.50 -3.83 13.04
C VAL A 113 -10.52 -3.79 14.56
N LYS A 114 -10.80 -4.94 15.21
CA LYS A 114 -10.78 -5.03 16.68
C LYS A 114 -9.43 -4.66 17.28
N GLU A 115 -8.37 -5.18 16.71
CA GLU A 115 -7.02 -4.92 17.22
C GLU A 115 -6.62 -3.47 17.00
N GLU A 116 -6.91 -2.91 15.84
CA GLU A 116 -6.61 -1.50 15.53
C GLU A 116 -7.41 -0.53 16.43
N ILE A 117 -8.68 -0.83 16.72
CA ILE A 117 -9.48 -0.03 17.65
C ILE A 117 -8.86 -0.01 19.05
N LYS A 118 -8.34 -1.16 19.53
CA LYS A 118 -7.64 -1.22 20.82
C LYS A 118 -6.35 -0.40 20.83
N GLN A 119 -5.57 -0.50 19.75
CA GLN A 119 -4.26 0.18 19.65
C GLN A 119 -4.40 1.70 19.51
N LYS A 120 -5.41 2.18 18.79
CA LYS A 120 -5.55 3.61 18.45
C LYS A 120 -6.19 4.47 19.54
N SER A 121 -6.84 3.87 20.55
CA SER A 121 -7.44 4.60 21.68
C SER A 121 -8.16 5.90 21.24
N PHE A 122 -9.28 5.80 20.51
CA PHE A 122 -10.01 6.95 19.95
C PHE A 122 -10.55 7.96 20.98
N GLY A 123 -10.06 7.89 22.22
CA GLY A 123 -10.46 8.78 23.31
C GLY A 123 -11.94 8.62 23.71
N GLY A 124 -12.49 9.64 24.35
CA GLY A 124 -13.90 9.61 24.79
C GLY A 124 -14.93 9.82 23.67
N GLU A 125 -14.52 10.14 22.46
CA GLU A 125 -15.40 10.43 21.31
C GLU A 125 -15.90 9.14 20.61
N GLY A 126 -15.29 7.98 20.90
CA GLY A 126 -15.61 6.70 20.27
C GLY A 126 -14.94 6.49 18.91
N VAL A 127 -15.26 5.37 18.27
CA VAL A 127 -14.70 4.99 16.97
C VAL A 127 -15.43 5.72 15.85
N PRO A 128 -14.74 6.46 14.96
CA PRO A 128 -15.38 7.10 13.81
C PRO A 128 -16.07 6.06 12.90
N ALA A 129 -17.24 6.39 12.35
CA ALA A 129 -17.96 5.50 11.43
C ALA A 129 -17.11 5.10 10.23
N GLY A 130 -16.39 6.06 9.63
CA GLY A 130 -15.47 5.78 8.51
C GLY A 130 -14.38 4.78 8.87
N PHE A 131 -13.83 4.87 10.09
CA PHE A 131 -12.87 3.88 10.57
C PHE A 131 -13.51 2.50 10.79
N PHE A 132 -14.75 2.46 11.22
CA PHE A 132 -15.45 1.20 11.46
C PHE A 132 -15.81 0.46 10.16
N VAL A 133 -16.15 1.20 9.09
CA VAL A 133 -16.59 0.64 7.81
C VAL A 133 -15.47 0.52 6.77
N TYR A 134 -14.22 0.94 7.06
CA TYR A 134 -13.14 0.90 6.09
C TYR A 134 -12.90 -0.48 5.43
N PRO A 135 -13.19 -1.64 6.07
CA PRO A 135 -13.07 -2.93 5.38
C PRO A 135 -13.96 -3.06 4.15
N VAL A 136 -15.09 -2.37 4.13
CA VAL A 136 -16.00 -2.34 2.99
C VAL A 136 -15.47 -1.41 1.89
N SER A 137 -14.92 -0.25 2.27
CA SER A 137 -14.27 0.63 1.29
C SER A 137 -13.01 -0.01 0.69
N GLN A 138 -12.26 -0.78 1.47
CA GLN A 138 -11.12 -1.55 0.94
C GLN A 138 -11.58 -2.64 -0.04
N ALA A 139 -12.73 -3.26 0.18
CA ALA A 139 -13.32 -4.17 -0.80
C ALA A 139 -13.67 -3.44 -2.11
N ALA A 140 -14.19 -2.21 -2.02
CA ALA A 140 -14.46 -1.37 -3.20
C ALA A 140 -13.16 -0.99 -3.93
N ASP A 141 -12.10 -0.62 -3.19
CA ASP A 141 -10.77 -0.35 -3.77
C ASP A 141 -10.28 -1.53 -4.63
N ILE A 142 -10.39 -2.76 -4.11
CA ILE A 142 -9.92 -3.98 -4.78
C ILE A 142 -10.77 -4.32 -6.00
N THR A 143 -12.08 -4.30 -5.84
CA THR A 143 -13.02 -4.79 -6.85
C THR A 143 -13.25 -3.82 -7.99
N ALA A 144 -13.10 -2.50 -7.76
CA ALA A 144 -13.21 -1.48 -8.81
C ALA A 144 -12.22 -1.73 -9.97
N PHE A 145 -11.07 -2.31 -9.67
CA PHE A 145 -10.06 -2.67 -10.67
C PHE A 145 -10.18 -4.12 -11.14
N LYS A 146 -11.14 -4.89 -10.61
CA LYS A 146 -11.23 -6.35 -10.85
C LYS A 146 -9.87 -7.01 -10.61
N ALA A 147 -9.23 -6.67 -9.47
CA ALA A 147 -7.90 -7.15 -9.15
C ALA A 147 -7.91 -8.68 -8.95
N ASP A 148 -7.07 -9.38 -9.70
CA ASP A 148 -6.84 -10.82 -9.54
C ASP A 148 -5.98 -11.08 -8.31
N LEU A 149 -4.97 -10.23 -8.07
CA LEU A 149 -3.95 -10.42 -7.05
C LEU A 149 -3.78 -9.16 -6.19
N VAL A 150 -3.63 -9.36 -4.89
CA VAL A 150 -3.43 -8.27 -3.92
C VAL A 150 -2.22 -8.59 -3.05
N PRO A 151 -1.03 -8.01 -3.34
CA PRO A 151 0.15 -8.13 -2.48
C PRO A 151 -0.08 -7.41 -1.15
N VAL A 152 -0.15 -8.16 -0.07
CA VAL A 152 -0.43 -7.65 1.28
C VAL A 152 0.32 -8.42 2.35
N GLY A 153 0.54 -7.78 3.51
CA GLY A 153 1.06 -8.46 4.70
C GLY A 153 0.08 -9.52 5.26
N ASN A 154 0.59 -10.45 6.04
CA ASN A 154 -0.22 -11.52 6.66
C ASN A 154 -1.32 -10.99 7.58
N ASP A 155 -1.15 -9.82 8.17
CA ASP A 155 -2.13 -9.12 9.00
C ASP A 155 -3.35 -8.63 8.21
N GLN A 156 -3.25 -8.56 6.88
CA GLN A 156 -4.35 -8.15 5.98
C GLN A 156 -5.21 -9.33 5.48
N LYS A 157 -4.91 -10.57 5.85
CA LYS A 157 -5.72 -11.74 5.48
C LYS A 157 -7.21 -11.59 5.84
N PRO A 158 -7.60 -11.10 7.04
CA PRO A 158 -9.01 -10.92 7.38
C PRO A 158 -9.70 -9.84 6.54
N MET A 159 -8.95 -8.86 6.05
CA MET A 159 -9.46 -7.79 5.19
C MET A 159 -9.74 -8.33 3.79
N LEU A 160 -8.80 -9.12 3.25
CA LEU A 160 -8.98 -9.73 1.94
C LEU A 160 -10.13 -10.75 1.94
N GLU A 161 -10.31 -11.52 3.04
CA GLU A 161 -11.45 -12.41 3.15
C GLU A 161 -12.77 -11.62 3.23
N GLN A 162 -12.79 -10.47 3.90
CA GLN A 162 -13.95 -9.57 3.89
C GLN A 162 -14.28 -9.09 2.45
N ALA A 163 -13.27 -8.77 1.64
CA ALA A 163 -13.48 -8.39 0.24
C ALA A 163 -14.05 -9.56 -0.58
N ARG A 164 -13.56 -10.78 -0.39
CA ARG A 164 -14.10 -11.99 -1.03
C ARG A 164 -15.55 -12.26 -0.65
N GLU A 165 -15.89 -12.08 0.64
CA GLU A 165 -17.28 -12.21 1.10
C GLU A 165 -18.19 -11.21 0.40
N VAL A 166 -17.74 -9.97 0.21
CA VAL A 166 -18.49 -8.94 -0.54
C VAL A 166 -18.68 -9.36 -1.98
N VAL A 167 -17.62 -9.83 -2.66
CA VAL A 167 -17.69 -10.31 -4.05
C VAL A 167 -18.70 -11.45 -4.19
N ARG A 168 -18.61 -12.47 -3.32
CA ARG A 168 -19.54 -13.62 -3.35
C ARG A 168 -20.97 -13.17 -3.09
N SER A 169 -21.19 -12.30 -2.12
CA SER A 169 -22.53 -11.76 -1.79
C SER A 169 -23.10 -10.98 -2.97
N PHE A 170 -22.29 -10.13 -3.61
CA PHE A 170 -22.70 -9.35 -4.78
C PHE A 170 -23.04 -10.26 -5.96
N ASN A 171 -22.11 -11.14 -6.34
CA ASN A 171 -22.28 -12.01 -7.51
C ASN A 171 -23.46 -12.99 -7.35
N ASN A 172 -23.69 -13.50 -6.14
CA ASN A 172 -24.86 -14.35 -5.85
C ASN A 172 -26.19 -13.59 -5.93
N THR A 173 -26.19 -12.28 -5.66
CA THR A 173 -27.42 -11.47 -5.62
C THR A 173 -27.75 -10.87 -6.98
N TYR A 174 -26.74 -10.39 -7.70
CA TYR A 174 -26.93 -9.56 -8.89
C TYR A 174 -26.33 -10.17 -10.19
N GLY A 175 -25.59 -11.28 -10.09
CA GLY A 175 -24.89 -11.91 -11.22
C GLY A 175 -23.38 -11.70 -11.18
N GLU A 176 -22.65 -12.51 -11.95
CA GLU A 176 -21.18 -12.52 -11.95
C GLU A 176 -20.59 -11.28 -12.65
N VAL A 177 -20.18 -10.30 -11.87
CA VAL A 177 -19.54 -9.04 -12.33
C VAL A 177 -18.18 -8.86 -11.71
N LEU A 178 -18.06 -9.13 -10.40
CA LEU A 178 -16.86 -8.87 -9.62
C LEU A 178 -15.92 -10.07 -9.61
N VAL A 179 -14.60 -9.79 -9.61
CA VAL A 179 -13.54 -10.82 -9.52
C VAL A 179 -13.18 -11.06 -8.06
N GLU A 180 -13.11 -12.32 -7.65
CA GLU A 180 -12.67 -12.70 -6.31
C GLU A 180 -11.14 -12.62 -6.24
N PRO A 181 -10.56 -11.73 -5.38
CA PRO A 181 -9.13 -11.49 -5.35
C PRO A 181 -8.36 -12.59 -4.61
N GLU A 182 -7.14 -12.87 -5.07
CA GLU A 182 -6.18 -13.72 -4.36
C GLU A 182 -5.10 -12.87 -3.66
N GLY A 183 -4.70 -13.28 -2.45
CA GLY A 183 -3.65 -12.60 -1.69
C GLY A 183 -2.26 -13.12 -2.07
N MET A 184 -1.33 -12.20 -2.29
CA MET A 184 0.10 -12.51 -2.38
C MET A 184 0.76 -12.10 -1.06
N TYR A 185 1.28 -13.07 -0.33
CA TYR A 185 1.86 -12.85 1.00
C TYR A 185 3.37 -12.97 0.95
N PRO A 186 4.12 -12.06 1.61
CA PRO A 186 5.57 -12.19 1.69
C PRO A 186 5.97 -13.43 2.48
N GLU A 187 6.99 -14.14 2.02
CA GLU A 187 7.61 -15.23 2.71
C GLU A 187 8.76 -14.73 3.62
N GLY A 188 8.93 -15.30 4.81
CA GLY A 188 10.05 -15.03 5.71
C GLY A 188 9.96 -13.73 6.53
N ILE A 189 11.14 -13.24 6.97
CA ILE A 189 11.32 -12.11 7.90
C ILE A 189 10.98 -10.76 7.23
N GLU A 190 11.02 -10.68 5.92
CA GLU A 190 10.88 -9.46 5.14
C GLU A 190 9.57 -8.71 5.42
N GLY A 191 8.48 -9.42 5.72
CA GLY A 191 7.18 -8.83 6.04
C GLY A 191 7.06 -8.18 7.41
N ARG A 192 8.03 -8.33 8.32
CA ARG A 192 7.94 -7.83 9.70
C ARG A 192 9.28 -7.35 10.27
N MET A 193 9.92 -6.40 9.59
CA MET A 193 11.15 -5.80 10.10
C MET A 193 10.97 -5.21 11.51
N PRO A 194 11.82 -5.54 12.49
CA PRO A 194 11.80 -4.92 13.80
C PRO A 194 12.27 -3.45 13.69
N GLY A 195 11.81 -2.62 14.62
CA GLY A 195 12.40 -1.30 14.82
C GLY A 195 13.83 -1.37 15.32
N ILE A 196 14.55 -0.25 15.30
CA ILE A 196 15.95 -0.17 15.79
C ILE A 196 16.07 -0.54 17.27
N ASP A 197 14.98 -0.44 18.03
CA ASP A 197 14.88 -0.81 19.45
C ASP A 197 14.77 -2.34 19.69
N GLY A 198 14.57 -3.13 18.64
CA GLY A 198 14.44 -4.60 18.73
C GLY A 198 13.20 -5.11 19.46
N LYS A 199 12.29 -4.22 19.89
CA LYS A 199 11.13 -4.59 20.73
C LYS A 199 9.84 -4.75 19.96
N ALA A 200 9.61 -3.91 18.98
CA ALA A 200 8.38 -3.85 18.22
C ALA A 200 8.66 -3.82 16.71
N LYS A 201 7.62 -4.06 15.90
CA LYS A 201 7.68 -3.82 14.46
C LYS A 201 8.07 -2.36 14.20
N MET A 202 8.87 -2.13 13.17
CA MET A 202 9.23 -0.79 12.71
C MET A 202 7.98 0.05 12.47
N SER A 203 7.91 1.23 13.10
CA SER A 203 6.73 2.09 13.06
C SER A 203 7.11 3.57 13.16
N LYS A 204 6.40 4.39 12.38
CA LYS A 204 6.52 5.85 12.42
C LYS A 204 6.16 6.41 13.80
N SER A 205 5.09 5.92 14.41
CA SER A 205 4.58 6.40 15.70
C SER A 205 5.48 6.08 16.89
N LEU A 206 6.30 5.03 16.79
CA LEU A 206 7.26 4.64 17.83
C LEU A 206 8.62 5.32 17.67
N GLY A 207 8.87 6.05 16.57
CA GLY A 207 10.15 6.69 16.32
C GLY A 207 11.33 5.73 16.14
N ASN A 208 11.05 4.43 15.89
CA ASN A 208 12.04 3.36 15.81
C ASN A 208 12.37 2.96 14.36
N ALA A 209 12.07 3.83 13.39
CA ALA A 209 12.20 3.53 11.98
C ALA A 209 13.46 4.18 11.34
N ILE A 210 14.05 3.46 10.36
CA ILE A 210 14.97 4.03 9.38
C ILE A 210 14.16 4.33 8.13
N TYR A 211 14.11 5.60 7.72
CA TYR A 211 13.36 6.04 6.54
C TYR A 211 14.20 5.91 5.27
N LEU A 212 13.55 5.74 4.12
CA LEU A 212 14.22 5.70 2.81
C LEU A 212 14.92 7.03 2.49
N SER A 213 14.41 8.12 3.04
CA SER A 213 14.94 9.48 2.90
C SER A 213 15.95 9.89 3.97
N ASP A 214 16.28 9.02 4.93
CA ASP A 214 17.28 9.35 5.95
C ASP A 214 18.66 9.56 5.30
N ASP A 215 19.36 10.62 5.66
CA ASP A 215 20.73 10.84 5.22
C ASP A 215 21.72 9.85 5.87
N GLU A 216 22.93 9.79 5.34
CA GLU A 216 23.97 8.87 5.78
C GLU A 216 24.27 9.00 7.29
N GLU A 217 24.35 10.23 7.80
CA GLU A 217 24.63 10.47 9.22
C GLU A 217 23.48 10.03 10.11
N THR A 218 22.26 10.21 9.66
CA THR A 218 21.04 9.75 10.36
C THR A 218 20.98 8.22 10.39
N VAL A 219 21.21 7.56 9.24
CA VAL A 219 21.28 6.09 9.16
C VAL A 219 22.37 5.57 10.11
N LYS A 220 23.56 6.15 10.08
CA LYS A 220 24.67 5.77 10.95
C LYS A 220 24.32 5.92 12.43
N LYS A 221 23.72 7.04 12.84
CA LYS A 221 23.27 7.25 14.22
C LYS A 221 22.25 6.20 14.64
N LYS A 222 21.23 5.94 13.80
CA LYS A 222 20.19 4.95 14.07
C LYS A 222 20.77 3.54 14.17
N VAL A 223 21.65 3.13 13.27
CA VAL A 223 22.29 1.81 13.32
C VAL A 223 23.20 1.68 14.55
N MET A 224 23.97 2.69 14.88
CA MET A 224 24.83 2.66 16.08
C MET A 224 24.01 2.55 17.37
N SER A 225 22.77 3.06 17.39
CA SER A 225 21.85 2.94 18.53
C SER A 225 21.01 1.65 18.53
N MET A 226 21.11 0.79 17.50
CA MET A 226 20.34 -0.45 17.43
C MET A 226 20.58 -1.33 18.63
N TYR A 227 19.48 -1.98 19.06
CA TYR A 227 19.51 -3.01 20.08
C TYR A 227 20.33 -4.22 19.60
N THR A 228 21.21 -4.70 20.49
CA THR A 228 22.01 -5.91 20.35
C THR A 228 21.81 -6.80 21.57
N ASP A 229 22.55 -7.89 21.68
CA ASP A 229 22.45 -8.76 22.85
C ASP A 229 22.96 -8.07 24.14
N PRO A 230 22.12 -7.86 25.16
CA PRO A 230 22.51 -7.18 26.37
C PRO A 230 23.52 -8.00 27.23
N ASN A 231 23.65 -9.30 26.95
CA ASN A 231 24.62 -10.15 27.65
C ASN A 231 25.99 -10.18 26.97
N HIS A 232 26.12 -9.68 25.75
CA HIS A 232 27.38 -9.55 25.00
C HIS A 232 28.10 -8.27 25.43
N ILE A 233 28.67 -8.25 26.63
CA ILE A 233 29.33 -7.07 27.27
C ILE A 233 30.74 -6.87 26.74
N ARG A 234 31.49 -7.97 26.62
CA ARG A 234 32.86 -7.96 26.09
C ARG A 234 32.92 -8.64 24.75
N VAL A 235 33.88 -8.28 23.91
CA VAL A 235 34.05 -8.87 22.57
C VAL A 235 34.27 -10.39 22.64
N GLU A 236 34.90 -10.86 23.70
CA GLU A 236 35.21 -12.29 23.93
C GLU A 236 33.98 -13.11 24.37
N ASP A 237 32.94 -12.43 24.89
CA ASP A 237 31.75 -13.12 25.39
C ASP A 237 30.99 -13.76 24.21
N PRO A 238 30.41 -14.96 24.40
CA PRO A 238 29.47 -15.53 23.44
C PRO A 238 28.24 -14.63 23.31
N GLY A 239 27.83 -14.34 22.07
CA GLY A 239 26.65 -13.52 21.81
C GLY A 239 25.48 -14.33 21.27
N ASN A 240 24.26 -13.81 21.47
CA ASN A 240 23.05 -14.40 20.93
C ASN A 240 22.67 -13.69 19.62
N VAL A 241 22.54 -14.46 18.56
CA VAL A 241 22.14 -13.99 17.21
C VAL A 241 20.63 -13.84 17.13
N GLU A 242 19.90 -14.71 17.81
CA GLU A 242 18.45 -14.72 17.87
C GLU A 242 17.97 -13.46 18.62
N ASN A 243 17.05 -12.73 18.01
CA ASN A 243 16.58 -11.42 18.51
C ASN A 243 17.60 -10.27 18.47
N ASN A 244 18.79 -10.45 17.88
CA ASN A 244 19.70 -9.38 17.62
C ASN A 244 19.28 -8.59 16.38
N THR A 245 18.86 -7.34 16.59
CA THR A 245 18.31 -6.49 15.52
C THR A 245 19.31 -6.30 14.38
N VAL A 246 20.60 -6.20 14.64
CA VAL A 246 21.62 -6.00 13.61
C VAL A 246 21.69 -7.21 12.67
N PHE A 247 21.65 -8.44 13.20
CA PHE A 247 21.63 -9.63 12.37
C PHE A 247 20.33 -9.76 11.56
N THR A 248 19.19 -9.41 12.16
CA THR A 248 17.92 -9.38 11.42
C THR A 248 17.98 -8.47 10.19
N TYR A 249 18.60 -7.30 10.32
CA TYR A 249 18.78 -6.39 9.17
C TYR A 249 19.83 -6.92 8.19
N LEU A 250 20.91 -7.53 8.65
CA LEU A 250 21.89 -8.18 7.76
C LEU A 250 21.25 -9.36 7.01
N ASP A 251 20.36 -10.14 7.63
CA ASP A 251 19.60 -11.18 6.95
C ASP A 251 18.75 -10.64 5.80
N ALA A 252 18.16 -9.46 5.97
CA ALA A 252 17.30 -8.84 4.95
C ALA A 252 18.09 -8.15 3.82
N PHE A 253 19.28 -7.60 4.10
CA PHE A 253 19.99 -6.70 3.17
C PHE A 253 21.35 -7.22 2.70
N TYR A 254 22.06 -8.02 3.51
CA TYR A 254 23.39 -8.49 3.14
C TYR A 254 23.33 -9.63 2.12
N LYS A 255 23.95 -9.41 0.96
CA LYS A 255 23.86 -10.35 -0.18
C LYS A 255 24.69 -11.61 0.01
N ASP A 256 25.87 -11.50 0.65
CA ASP A 256 26.76 -12.63 0.91
C ASP A 256 26.26 -13.42 2.13
N LYS A 257 25.41 -14.41 1.86
CA LYS A 257 24.78 -15.23 2.90
C LYS A 257 25.78 -16.18 3.56
N GLU A 258 26.78 -16.65 2.83
CA GLU A 258 27.84 -17.53 3.36
C GLU A 258 28.67 -16.79 4.41
N HIS A 259 29.19 -15.60 4.06
CA HIS A 259 29.92 -14.77 5.00
C HIS A 259 29.03 -14.32 6.20
N LEU A 260 27.72 -14.10 5.98
CA LEU A 260 26.81 -13.78 7.08
C LEU A 260 26.70 -14.92 8.09
N GLU A 261 26.61 -16.16 7.62
CA GLU A 261 26.57 -17.33 8.52
C GLU A 261 27.90 -17.52 9.28
N GLU A 262 29.04 -17.24 8.65
CA GLU A 262 30.36 -17.20 9.33
C GLU A 262 30.38 -16.13 10.45
N LEU A 263 29.85 -14.94 10.18
CA LEU A 263 29.73 -13.86 11.17
C LEU A 263 28.82 -14.26 12.34
N LYS A 264 27.69 -14.91 12.06
CA LYS A 264 26.79 -15.44 13.10
C LYS A 264 27.48 -16.51 13.96
N ALA A 265 28.17 -17.45 13.31
CA ALA A 265 28.95 -18.46 14.03
C ALA A 265 30.07 -17.84 14.88
N HIS A 266 30.75 -16.82 14.36
CA HIS A 266 31.78 -16.08 15.08
C HIS A 266 31.20 -15.35 16.29
N TYR A 267 30.05 -14.69 16.14
CA TYR A 267 29.38 -13.97 17.23
C TYR A 267 28.92 -14.92 18.35
N ARG A 268 28.38 -16.09 17.99
CA ARG A 268 27.95 -17.11 18.98
C ARG A 268 29.10 -17.69 19.81
N ARG A 269 30.32 -17.80 19.26
CA ARG A 269 31.47 -18.31 20.01
C ARG A 269 32.27 -17.24 20.75
N GLY A 270 31.94 -15.96 20.56
CA GLY A 270 32.71 -14.82 21.07
C GLY A 270 33.84 -14.42 20.11
N GLY A 271 34.33 -13.19 20.28
CA GLY A 271 35.42 -12.61 19.49
C GLY A 271 34.95 -11.63 18.39
N LEU A 272 33.64 -11.38 18.24
CA LEU A 272 33.10 -10.45 17.26
C LEU A 272 32.25 -9.36 17.95
N GLY A 273 32.77 -8.15 18.07
CA GLY A 273 32.08 -7.07 18.74
C GLY A 273 30.98 -6.42 17.93
N ASP A 274 29.92 -5.94 18.59
CA ASP A 274 28.73 -5.31 18.02
C ASP A 274 29.05 -4.10 17.12
N VAL A 275 30.03 -3.30 17.50
CA VAL A 275 30.43 -2.12 16.70
C VAL A 275 30.90 -2.52 15.29
N LYS A 276 31.61 -3.66 15.17
CA LYS A 276 32.06 -4.16 13.87
C LYS A 276 30.87 -4.59 13.00
N LEU A 277 29.90 -5.28 13.60
CA LEU A 277 28.65 -5.67 12.92
C LEU A 277 27.83 -4.45 12.51
N LYS A 278 27.66 -3.46 13.38
CA LYS A 278 26.96 -2.21 13.08
C LYS A 278 27.62 -1.44 11.95
N ARG A 279 28.96 -1.38 11.90
CA ARG A 279 29.68 -0.76 10.76
C ARG A 279 29.45 -1.51 9.45
N LEU A 280 29.41 -2.84 9.47
CA LEU A 280 29.05 -3.64 8.30
C LEU A 280 27.62 -3.31 7.84
N LEU A 281 26.67 -3.29 8.77
CA LEU A 281 25.27 -2.95 8.46
C LEU A 281 25.14 -1.54 7.88
N ILE A 282 25.83 -0.54 8.42
CA ILE A 282 25.86 0.81 7.86
C ILE A 282 26.28 0.76 6.38
N LYS A 283 27.37 0.07 6.06
CA LYS A 283 27.85 -0.06 4.69
C LYS A 283 26.79 -0.73 3.78
N VAL A 284 26.20 -1.82 4.25
CA VAL A 284 25.17 -2.57 3.50
C VAL A 284 23.92 -1.70 3.25
N LEU A 285 23.46 -0.95 4.26
CA LEU A 285 22.30 -0.06 4.09
C LEU A 285 22.64 1.14 3.20
N GLU A 286 23.86 1.68 3.25
CA GLU A 286 24.27 2.76 2.36
C GLU A 286 24.31 2.31 0.89
N GLU A 287 24.81 1.11 0.60
CA GLU A 287 24.77 0.55 -0.75
C GLU A 287 23.34 0.46 -1.32
N GLU A 288 22.35 0.20 -0.46
CA GLU A 288 20.94 0.11 -0.84
C GLU A 288 20.25 1.48 -0.91
N LEU A 289 20.49 2.35 0.08
CA LEU A 289 19.78 3.62 0.24
C LEU A 289 20.36 4.77 -0.60
N ALA A 290 21.67 4.78 -0.87
CA ALA A 290 22.29 5.87 -1.61
C ALA A 290 21.66 6.11 -3.00
N PRO A 291 21.41 5.08 -3.84
CA PRO A 291 20.74 5.28 -5.11
C PRO A 291 19.27 5.73 -4.98
N ILE A 292 18.57 5.30 -3.91
CA ILE A 292 17.20 5.74 -3.61
C ILE A 292 17.20 7.23 -3.26
N ARG A 293 18.11 7.66 -2.38
CA ARG A 293 18.25 9.07 -2.00
C ARG A 293 18.63 9.97 -3.17
N ALA A 294 19.53 9.51 -4.05
CA ALA A 294 19.93 10.27 -5.22
C ALA A 294 18.72 10.56 -6.12
N ARG A 295 17.94 9.53 -6.48
CA ARG A 295 16.71 9.69 -7.27
C ARG A 295 15.68 10.56 -6.55
N ARG A 296 15.52 10.39 -5.25
CA ARG A 296 14.59 11.19 -4.46
C ARG A 296 14.94 12.67 -4.50
N LYS A 297 16.22 13.02 -4.39
CA LYS A 297 16.68 14.41 -4.47
C LYS A 297 16.34 15.06 -5.81
N GLU A 298 16.48 14.33 -6.91
CA GLU A 298 16.09 14.81 -8.25
C GLU A 298 14.56 15.06 -8.33
N LEU A 299 13.77 14.18 -7.71
CA LEU A 299 12.31 14.30 -7.67
C LEU A 299 11.83 15.46 -6.79
N GLU A 300 12.51 15.77 -5.70
CA GLU A 300 12.19 16.92 -4.82
C GLU A 300 12.29 18.26 -5.57
N GLU A 301 13.17 18.35 -6.56
CA GLU A 301 13.33 19.52 -7.42
C GLU A 301 12.30 19.58 -8.57
N ASN A 302 11.59 18.48 -8.86
CA ASN A 302 10.64 18.38 -9.98
C ASN A 302 9.22 18.03 -9.53
N LYS A 303 8.59 18.92 -8.78
CA LYS A 303 7.23 18.72 -8.27
C LYS A 303 6.18 18.61 -9.37
N GLU A 304 6.37 19.31 -10.48
CA GLU A 304 5.45 19.28 -11.62
C GLU A 304 5.35 17.87 -12.21
N TYR A 305 6.48 17.20 -12.35
CA TYR A 305 6.53 15.80 -12.79
C TYR A 305 5.77 14.86 -11.83
N LEU A 306 5.89 15.07 -10.51
CA LEU A 306 5.16 14.25 -9.54
C LEU A 306 3.64 14.41 -9.68
N TYR A 307 3.17 15.64 -9.88
CA TYR A 307 1.74 15.89 -10.13
C TYR A 307 1.28 15.27 -11.45
N GLU A 308 2.09 15.33 -12.50
CA GLU A 308 1.75 14.73 -13.80
C GLU A 308 1.64 13.19 -13.69
N VAL A 309 2.56 12.54 -12.98
CA VAL A 309 2.51 11.09 -12.70
C VAL A 309 1.20 10.73 -12.00
N LEU A 310 0.84 11.44 -10.94
CA LEU A 310 -0.37 11.19 -10.17
C LEU A 310 -1.64 11.48 -10.99
N ARG A 311 -1.65 12.55 -11.78
CA ARG A 311 -2.77 12.91 -12.64
C ARG A 311 -3.02 11.83 -13.69
N LYS A 312 -1.99 11.47 -14.47
CA LYS A 312 -2.05 10.45 -15.52
C LYS A 312 -2.47 9.07 -14.96
N GLY A 313 -1.86 8.67 -13.84
CA GLY A 313 -2.21 7.43 -13.16
C GLY A 313 -3.64 7.41 -12.65
N SER A 314 -4.13 8.51 -12.09
CA SER A 314 -5.51 8.64 -11.61
C SER A 314 -6.52 8.64 -12.75
N GLU A 315 -6.25 9.32 -13.85
CA GLU A 315 -7.10 9.30 -15.05
C GLU A 315 -7.22 7.88 -15.64
N ASN A 316 -6.12 7.14 -15.70
CA ASN A 316 -6.14 5.75 -16.18
C ASN A 316 -6.88 4.82 -15.21
N ALA A 317 -6.62 4.94 -13.92
CA ALA A 317 -7.28 4.18 -12.88
C ALA A 317 -8.81 4.44 -12.89
N ARG A 318 -9.22 5.70 -13.02
CA ARG A 318 -10.63 6.09 -13.06
C ARG A 318 -11.39 5.46 -14.24
N LYS A 319 -10.78 5.37 -15.43
CA LYS A 319 -11.40 4.72 -16.58
C LYS A 319 -11.83 3.28 -16.27
N VAL A 320 -10.95 2.54 -15.57
CA VAL A 320 -11.23 1.14 -15.19
C VAL A 320 -12.30 1.07 -14.10
N ALA A 321 -12.20 1.91 -13.07
CA ALA A 321 -13.18 1.96 -11.99
C ALA A 321 -14.59 2.36 -12.50
N ALA A 322 -14.67 3.34 -13.40
CA ALA A 322 -15.92 3.77 -14.02
C ALA A 322 -16.58 2.65 -14.85
N GLN A 323 -15.77 1.89 -15.60
CA GLN A 323 -16.27 0.73 -16.34
C GLN A 323 -16.86 -0.33 -15.39
N THR A 324 -16.14 -0.66 -14.31
CA THR A 324 -16.63 -1.63 -13.32
C THR A 324 -17.90 -1.13 -12.63
N LEU A 325 -17.96 0.15 -12.26
CA LEU A 325 -19.15 0.74 -11.65
C LEU A 325 -20.36 0.69 -12.60
N SER A 326 -20.17 0.95 -13.90
CA SER A 326 -21.24 0.83 -14.90
C SER A 326 -21.77 -0.60 -14.97
N GLU A 327 -20.89 -1.61 -14.98
CA GLU A 327 -21.28 -3.02 -14.96
C GLU A 327 -22.02 -3.40 -13.67
N VAL A 328 -21.59 -2.87 -12.51
CA VAL A 328 -22.27 -3.06 -11.22
C VAL A 328 -23.68 -2.46 -11.25
N ARG A 329 -23.83 -1.23 -11.72
CA ARG A 329 -25.15 -0.57 -11.83
C ARG A 329 -26.07 -1.32 -12.78
N GLU A 330 -25.55 -1.81 -13.90
CA GLU A 330 -26.30 -2.61 -14.86
C GLU A 330 -26.82 -3.91 -14.24
N ALA A 331 -25.94 -4.66 -13.54
CA ALA A 331 -26.31 -5.89 -12.84
C ALA A 331 -27.35 -5.64 -11.73
N MET A 332 -27.28 -4.51 -11.04
CA MET A 332 -28.25 -4.09 -10.03
C MET A 332 -29.57 -3.58 -10.62
N GLY A 333 -29.62 -3.32 -11.95
CA GLY A 333 -30.81 -2.77 -12.62
C GLY A 333 -31.07 -1.28 -12.31
N ILE A 334 -30.06 -0.53 -11.92
CA ILE A 334 -30.18 0.90 -11.54
C ILE A 334 -29.58 1.86 -12.58
N GLU A 335 -29.23 1.37 -13.75
CA GLU A 335 -28.77 2.19 -14.89
C GLU A 335 -29.98 2.72 -15.68
N TYR A 336 -30.78 3.58 -15.02
CA TYR A 336 -32.12 3.98 -15.50
C TYR A 336 -32.15 4.69 -16.85
N PHE A 337 -31.04 5.38 -17.23
CA PHE A 337 -31.01 6.23 -18.41
C PHE A 337 -30.17 5.65 -19.56
N LYS A 338 -29.62 4.45 -19.38
CA LYS A 338 -28.83 3.78 -20.43
C LYS A 338 -29.68 3.55 -21.70
N GLY A 339 -29.34 4.25 -22.76
CA GLY A 339 -30.04 4.17 -24.05
C GLY A 339 -31.09 5.27 -24.29
N ILE A 340 -31.52 6.02 -23.27
CA ILE A 340 -32.47 7.14 -23.44
C ILE A 340 -31.80 8.34 -24.12
N GLU A 341 -30.54 8.63 -23.78
CA GLU A 341 -29.76 9.73 -24.39
C GLU A 341 -29.60 9.52 -25.92
N LYS A 342 -29.44 8.28 -26.39
CA LYS A 342 -29.40 7.97 -27.83
C LYS A 342 -30.74 8.14 -28.52
N ALA A 343 -31.83 7.87 -27.81
CA ALA A 343 -33.19 8.05 -28.36
C ALA A 343 -33.54 9.53 -28.51
N THR A 344 -33.15 10.36 -27.50
CA THR A 344 -33.39 11.82 -27.57
C THR A 344 -32.56 12.52 -28.66
N GLU A 345 -31.34 12.08 -28.91
CA GLU A 345 -30.52 12.63 -30.01
C GLU A 345 -31.14 12.25 -31.39
N VAL A 346 -31.64 11.05 -31.53
CA VAL A 346 -32.29 10.61 -32.79
C VAL A 346 -33.65 11.30 -33.02
N GLU A 347 -34.45 11.50 -31.95
CA GLU A 347 -35.69 12.26 -32.04
C GLU A 347 -35.49 13.74 -32.35
N VAL A 348 -34.44 14.36 -31.76
CA VAL A 348 -34.10 15.77 -32.05
C VAL A 348 -33.60 15.94 -33.47
N LEU A 349 -32.82 14.98 -33.99
CA LEU A 349 -32.36 15.00 -35.38
C LEU A 349 -33.55 14.84 -36.39
N THR A 350 -34.44 13.91 -36.12
CA THR A 350 -35.65 13.72 -36.98
C THR A 350 -36.60 14.94 -36.95
N LEU A 351 -36.79 15.58 -35.80
CA LEU A 351 -37.59 16.79 -35.68
C LEU A 351 -36.93 18.01 -36.36
N SER A 352 -35.59 18.09 -36.38
CA SER A 352 -34.90 19.14 -37.13
C SER A 352 -34.97 18.94 -38.64
N GLU A 353 -34.83 17.73 -39.13
CA GLU A 353 -34.98 17.39 -40.54
C GLU A 353 -36.40 17.60 -41.02
N GLU A 354 -37.42 17.24 -40.24
CA GLU A 354 -38.84 17.50 -40.60
C GLU A 354 -39.18 19.03 -40.63
N ARG A 355 -38.50 19.83 -39.84
CA ARG A 355 -38.66 21.33 -39.87
C ARG A 355 -37.99 21.95 -41.09
N GLU A 356 -36.81 21.46 -41.50
CA GLU A 356 -36.17 21.95 -42.74
C GLU A 356 -36.93 21.54 -43.98
N VAL A 357 -37.57 20.37 -44.03
CA VAL A 357 -38.39 19.91 -45.16
C VAL A 357 -39.75 20.67 -45.23
N LYS A 358 -40.27 21.14 -44.10
CA LYS A 358 -41.54 21.88 -44.06
C LYS A 358 -41.41 23.40 -44.20
N GLY A 359 -40.17 23.94 -44.27
CA GLY A 359 -39.90 25.35 -44.52
C GLY A 359 -40.45 26.29 -43.43
N ILE A 360 -40.44 25.86 -42.15
CA ILE A 360 -40.90 26.65 -41.00
C ILE A 360 -39.72 27.08 -40.18
#